data_b6b843fa7c3410c17f3376b5e6ffbb99
#
_entry.id   b6b843fa7c3410c17f3376b5e6ffbb99
#
_cell.length_a   1.000
_cell.length_b   1.000
_cell.length_c   1.000
_cell.angle_alpha   90.00
_cell.angle_beta   90.00
_cell.angle_gamma   90.00
#
_symmetry.space_group_name_H-M   'P 1'
#
loop_
_entity.id
_entity.type
_entity.pdbx_description
1 polymer ?
#
loop_
_entity_poly.entity_id
_entity_poly.type
_entity_poly.pdbx_seq_one_letter_code
_entity_poly.pdbx_strand_id
1 'polypeptide(L)'
;PSDEEYGRYLVMNYLRAHGFGHLSEINYLLKNTKQLVSNTMEQLCQQGEIFPFKVDGHTYYTFHDALDLLGKRLNRQKAKILSPFDNLLIQRKRAQKIFNFDYLLECYVPADKRQFGYFCLPVMWDGKLVARVDCKVDKPTSTLQALSLHIEPTLRKRDDFHSALEQELSEFAQFNQCEQFKIQQIHA
;
A
#
# COMPACT_ATOMS: atom_id res chain seq x y z
N PRO A 1 0.37 -21.14 -23.47
CA PRO A 1 -0.98 -21.00 -22.94
C PRO A 1 -1.91 -20.42 -23.99
N SER A 2 -3.19 -20.84 -23.98
CA SER A 2 -4.22 -20.18 -24.76
C SER A 2 -4.49 -18.77 -24.25
N ASP A 3 -5.17 -17.94 -25.05
CA ASP A 3 -5.59 -16.60 -24.62
C ASP A 3 -6.50 -16.68 -23.37
N GLU A 4 -7.36 -17.69 -23.30
CA GLU A 4 -8.24 -17.92 -22.16
C GLU A 4 -7.45 -18.24 -20.88
N GLU A 5 -6.49 -19.15 -20.94
CA GLU A 5 -5.60 -19.48 -19.81
C GLU A 5 -4.78 -18.26 -19.37
N TYR A 6 -4.30 -17.48 -20.32
CA TYR A 6 -3.53 -16.27 -20.02
C TYR A 6 -4.39 -15.18 -19.39
N GLY A 7 -5.58 -14.93 -19.93
CA GLY A 7 -6.53 -13.97 -19.35
C GLY A 7 -6.90 -14.36 -17.91
N ARG A 8 -7.22 -15.64 -17.69
CA ARG A 8 -7.51 -16.17 -16.36
C ARG A 8 -6.33 -16.00 -15.39
N TYR A 9 -5.13 -16.32 -15.83
CA TYR A 9 -3.91 -16.13 -15.04
C TYR A 9 -3.75 -14.65 -14.60
N LEU A 10 -3.91 -13.70 -15.51
CA LEU A 10 -3.80 -12.27 -15.21
C LEU A 10 -4.81 -11.81 -14.16
N VAL A 11 -6.09 -12.15 -14.33
CA VAL A 11 -7.16 -11.74 -13.42
C VAL A 11 -6.97 -12.39 -12.06
N MET A 12 -6.82 -13.72 -12.01
CA MET A 12 -6.74 -14.43 -10.74
C MET A 12 -5.51 -14.08 -9.92
N ASN A 13 -4.33 -13.93 -10.56
CA ASN A 13 -3.13 -13.50 -9.87
C ASN A 13 -3.24 -12.08 -9.33
N TYR A 14 -3.81 -11.17 -10.11
CA TYR A 14 -4.03 -9.81 -9.64
C TYR A 14 -4.93 -9.80 -8.40
N LEU A 15 -6.07 -10.46 -8.46
CA LEU A 15 -7.03 -10.47 -7.35
C LEU A 15 -6.46 -11.16 -6.10
N ARG A 16 -5.68 -12.24 -6.25
CA ARG A 16 -4.98 -12.88 -5.12
C ARG A 16 -3.94 -11.96 -4.47
N ALA A 17 -3.20 -11.20 -5.28
CA ALA A 17 -2.16 -10.32 -4.78
C ALA A 17 -2.70 -9.03 -4.14
N HIS A 18 -3.82 -8.51 -4.65
CA HIS A 18 -4.37 -7.20 -4.25
C HIS A 18 -5.68 -7.29 -3.46
N GLY A 19 -6.26 -8.47 -3.31
CA GLY A 19 -7.55 -8.71 -2.66
C GLY A 19 -8.76 -8.35 -3.52
N PHE A 20 -8.71 -7.23 -4.22
CA PHE A 20 -9.73 -6.78 -5.18
C PHE A 20 -9.10 -5.88 -6.25
N GLY A 21 -9.80 -5.69 -7.37
CA GLY A 21 -9.28 -4.88 -8.45
C GLY A 21 -10.34 -4.37 -9.43
N HIS A 22 -10.01 -3.27 -10.09
CA HIS A 22 -10.75 -2.69 -11.21
C HIS A 22 -10.08 -3.12 -12.53
N LEU A 23 -10.84 -3.20 -13.63
CA LEU A 23 -10.31 -3.57 -14.95
C LEU A 23 -9.03 -2.82 -15.35
N SER A 24 -9.00 -1.51 -15.13
CA SER A 24 -7.82 -0.69 -15.46
C SER A 24 -6.60 -0.96 -14.55
N GLU A 25 -6.84 -1.48 -13.35
CA GLU A 25 -5.77 -1.84 -12.41
C GLU A 25 -5.14 -3.18 -12.79
N ILE A 26 -5.96 -4.15 -13.19
CA ILE A 26 -5.48 -5.46 -13.69
C ILE A 26 -4.66 -5.28 -14.97
N ASN A 27 -5.05 -4.34 -15.84
CA ASN A 27 -4.31 -4.01 -17.05
C ASN A 27 -3.13 -3.05 -16.86
N TYR A 28 -2.82 -2.66 -15.62
CA TYR A 28 -1.74 -1.72 -15.35
C TYR A 28 -0.39 -2.27 -15.87
N LEU A 29 0.30 -1.48 -16.69
CA LEU A 29 1.54 -1.83 -17.38
C LEU A 29 1.47 -3.00 -18.40
N LEU A 30 0.28 -3.56 -18.64
CA LEU A 30 0.11 -4.57 -19.67
C LEU A 30 -0.23 -3.92 -21.01
N LYS A 31 0.24 -4.52 -22.10
CA LYS A 31 -0.03 -4.07 -23.47
C LYS A 31 -0.99 -5.03 -24.17
N ASN A 32 -1.97 -4.49 -24.89
CA ASN A 32 -2.90 -5.25 -25.75
C ASN A 32 -3.75 -6.33 -25.02
N THR A 33 -3.91 -6.24 -23.70
CA THR A 33 -4.64 -7.24 -22.90
C THR A 33 -6.01 -6.77 -22.44
N LYS A 34 -6.39 -5.49 -22.68
CA LYS A 34 -7.61 -4.91 -22.13
C LYS A 34 -8.88 -5.70 -22.49
N GLN A 35 -9.04 -6.08 -23.77
CA GLN A 35 -10.21 -6.85 -24.21
C GLN A 35 -10.21 -8.26 -23.63
N LEU A 36 -9.04 -8.91 -23.65
CA LEU A 36 -8.87 -10.24 -23.06
C LEU A 36 -9.26 -10.25 -21.57
N VAL A 37 -8.69 -9.34 -20.78
CA VAL A 37 -9.01 -9.23 -19.35
C VAL A 37 -10.49 -8.92 -19.12
N SER A 38 -11.10 -8.02 -19.92
CA SER A 38 -12.52 -7.72 -19.81
C SER A 38 -13.40 -8.95 -20.05
N ASN A 39 -13.16 -9.68 -21.14
CA ASN A 39 -13.91 -10.90 -21.48
C ASN A 39 -13.73 -11.98 -20.39
N THR A 40 -12.49 -12.14 -19.92
CA THR A 40 -12.18 -13.11 -18.85
C THR A 40 -12.91 -12.76 -17.54
N MET A 41 -12.95 -11.49 -17.16
CA MET A 41 -13.68 -11.05 -15.96
C MET A 41 -15.17 -11.34 -16.07
N GLU A 42 -15.78 -11.12 -17.23
CA GLU A 42 -17.18 -11.47 -17.49
C GLU A 42 -17.43 -12.97 -17.36
N GLN A 43 -16.58 -13.80 -17.95
CA GLN A 43 -16.64 -15.26 -17.84
C GLN A 43 -16.53 -15.74 -16.40
N LEU A 44 -15.53 -15.23 -15.65
CA LEU A 44 -15.33 -15.59 -14.25
C LEU A 44 -16.50 -15.16 -13.35
N CYS A 45 -17.14 -14.03 -13.65
CA CYS A 45 -18.38 -13.62 -12.98
C CYS A 45 -19.55 -14.57 -13.29
N GLN A 46 -19.73 -14.96 -14.55
CA GLN A 46 -20.77 -15.91 -14.96
C GLN A 46 -20.57 -17.30 -14.32
N GLN A 47 -19.32 -17.71 -14.12
CA GLN A 47 -18.94 -18.94 -13.45
C GLN A 47 -19.04 -18.85 -11.92
N GLY A 48 -19.29 -17.66 -11.37
CA GLY A 48 -19.38 -17.43 -9.92
C GLY A 48 -18.03 -17.47 -9.19
N GLU A 49 -16.91 -17.40 -9.91
CA GLU A 49 -15.57 -17.45 -9.31
C GLU A 49 -15.14 -16.09 -8.72
N ILE A 50 -15.60 -15.02 -9.31
CA ILE A 50 -15.44 -13.65 -8.82
C ILE A 50 -16.78 -12.93 -8.86
N PHE A 51 -16.93 -11.86 -8.08
CA PHE A 51 -18.14 -11.05 -8.14
C PHE A 51 -17.82 -9.55 -8.14
N PRO A 52 -18.67 -8.73 -8.80
CA PRO A 52 -18.53 -7.28 -8.79
C PRO A 52 -19.12 -6.66 -7.52
N PHE A 53 -18.49 -5.59 -7.04
CA PHE A 53 -19.02 -4.70 -6.01
C PHE A 53 -18.68 -3.24 -6.33
N LYS A 54 -19.37 -2.29 -5.71
CA LYS A 54 -19.16 -0.86 -5.97
C LYS A 54 -18.61 -0.14 -4.76
N VAL A 55 -17.59 0.69 -4.99
CA VAL A 55 -17.05 1.65 -4.00
C VAL A 55 -16.95 3.01 -4.71
N ASP A 56 -17.57 4.02 -4.15
CA ASP A 56 -17.58 5.40 -4.69
C ASP A 56 -17.87 5.47 -6.19
N GLY A 57 -18.89 4.71 -6.64
CA GLY A 57 -19.32 4.67 -8.03
C GLY A 57 -18.44 3.85 -8.98
N HIS A 58 -17.32 3.32 -8.52
CA HIS A 58 -16.43 2.45 -9.29
C HIS A 58 -16.72 0.97 -9.03
N THR A 59 -16.73 0.16 -10.10
CA THR A 59 -16.93 -1.29 -10.00
C THR A 59 -15.58 -1.97 -9.81
N TYR A 60 -15.45 -2.69 -8.70
CA TYR A 60 -14.34 -3.57 -8.39
C TYR A 60 -14.78 -5.03 -8.40
N TYR A 61 -13.84 -5.94 -8.47
CA TYR A 61 -14.06 -7.38 -8.49
C TYR A 61 -13.21 -8.05 -7.41
N THR A 62 -13.73 -9.09 -6.79
CA THR A 62 -13.04 -9.84 -5.74
C THR A 62 -13.55 -11.29 -5.66
N PHE A 63 -12.98 -12.08 -4.77
CA PHE A 63 -13.44 -13.42 -4.43
C PHE A 63 -14.50 -13.37 -3.31
N HIS A 64 -15.36 -14.39 -3.24
CA HIS A 64 -16.39 -14.46 -2.20
C HIS A 64 -15.81 -14.55 -0.78
N ASP A 65 -14.72 -15.29 -0.59
CA ASP A 65 -14.04 -15.43 0.70
C ASP A 65 -13.40 -14.13 1.21
N ALA A 66 -13.14 -13.17 0.33
CA ALA A 66 -12.66 -11.85 0.74
C ALA A 66 -13.68 -11.08 1.61
N LEU A 67 -14.98 -11.40 1.49
CA LEU A 67 -16.03 -10.81 2.34
C LEU A 67 -15.90 -11.21 3.81
N ASP A 68 -15.36 -12.39 4.09
CA ASP A 68 -15.13 -12.88 5.45
C ASP A 68 -14.14 -12.01 6.23
N LEU A 69 -13.34 -11.22 5.50
CA LEU A 69 -12.40 -10.26 6.09
C LEU A 69 -13.07 -8.99 6.59
N LEU A 70 -14.24 -8.61 6.06
CA LEU A 70 -14.94 -7.36 6.41
C LEU A 70 -15.36 -7.30 7.88
N GLY A 71 -15.63 -8.44 8.51
CA GLY A 71 -15.98 -8.54 9.93
C GLY A 71 -14.79 -8.54 10.88
N LYS A 72 -13.56 -8.64 10.38
CA LYS A 72 -12.36 -8.70 11.22
C LYS A 72 -11.98 -7.32 11.73
N ARG A 73 -11.75 -7.23 13.05
CA ARG A 73 -11.26 -5.97 13.64
C ARG A 73 -9.81 -5.74 13.27
N LEU A 74 -9.49 -4.50 12.89
CA LEU A 74 -8.10 -4.08 12.66
C LEU A 74 -7.35 -4.00 13.99
N ASN A 75 -6.08 -4.42 13.96
CA ASN A 75 -5.21 -4.30 15.13
C ASN A 75 -4.64 -2.88 15.20
N ARG A 76 -5.23 -2.05 16.06
CA ARG A 76 -4.80 -0.66 16.28
C ARG A 76 -3.51 -0.51 17.08
N GLN A 77 -3.01 -1.58 17.68
CA GLN A 77 -1.73 -1.56 18.40
C GLN A 77 -0.53 -1.67 17.46
N LYS A 78 -0.77 -1.98 16.18
CA LYS A 78 0.30 -2.16 15.19
C LYS A 78 0.20 -1.13 14.08
N ALA A 79 1.26 -0.37 13.90
CA ALA A 79 1.54 0.35 12.66
C ALA A 79 2.34 -0.57 11.71
N LYS A 80 2.43 -0.19 10.44
CA LYS A 80 3.25 -0.88 9.46
C LYS A 80 3.90 0.10 8.49
N ILE A 81 5.23 0.07 8.42
CA ILE A 81 6.00 0.78 7.40
C ILE A 81 5.94 -0.06 6.11
N LEU A 82 5.49 0.55 5.02
CA LEU A 82 5.28 -0.13 3.75
C LEU A 82 6.40 0.18 2.75
N SER A 83 6.75 -0.82 1.94
CA SER A 83 7.61 -0.60 0.79
C SER A 83 6.93 0.30 -0.24
N PRO A 84 7.67 1.15 -0.98
CA PRO A 84 7.11 1.89 -2.12
C PRO A 84 6.54 1.00 -3.22
N PHE A 85 6.92 -0.28 -3.21
CA PHE A 85 6.49 -1.31 -4.18
C PHE A 85 5.45 -2.27 -3.59
N ASP A 86 4.94 -1.99 -2.39
CA ASP A 86 3.84 -2.74 -1.80
C ASP A 86 2.61 -2.72 -2.71
N ASN A 87 1.85 -3.82 -2.74
CA ASN A 87 0.66 -3.97 -3.57
C ASN A 87 -0.42 -2.90 -3.29
N LEU A 88 -0.47 -2.34 -2.09
CA LEU A 88 -1.37 -1.23 -1.77
C LEU A 88 -0.95 0.09 -2.43
N LEU A 89 0.35 0.26 -2.71
CA LEU A 89 0.97 1.52 -3.09
C LEU A 89 1.48 1.58 -4.51
N ILE A 90 1.90 0.45 -5.10
CA ILE A 90 2.57 0.40 -6.40
C ILE A 90 1.77 1.08 -7.50
N GLN A 91 0.44 1.00 -7.43
CA GLN A 91 -0.47 1.75 -8.29
C GLN A 91 -0.91 3.04 -7.59
N ARG A 92 -0.18 4.15 -7.80
CA ARG A 92 -0.40 5.44 -7.13
C ARG A 92 -1.84 5.95 -7.22
N LYS A 93 -2.47 5.82 -8.40
CA LYS A 93 -3.87 6.19 -8.61
C LYS A 93 -4.84 5.38 -7.74
N ARG A 94 -4.53 4.10 -7.50
CA ARG A 94 -5.29 3.24 -6.60
C ARG A 94 -5.14 3.70 -5.15
N ALA A 95 -3.92 3.96 -4.68
CA ALA A 95 -3.64 4.48 -3.34
C ALA A 95 -4.38 5.80 -3.09
N GLN A 96 -4.38 6.71 -4.06
CA GLN A 96 -5.12 7.97 -3.98
C GLN A 96 -6.64 7.75 -3.89
N LYS A 97 -7.21 6.86 -4.72
CA LYS A 97 -8.65 6.61 -4.73
C LYS A 97 -9.16 5.93 -3.46
N ILE A 98 -8.42 4.92 -2.97
CA ILE A 98 -8.89 4.09 -1.85
C ILE A 98 -8.56 4.72 -0.49
N PHE A 99 -7.37 5.32 -0.37
CA PHE A 99 -6.87 5.84 0.90
C PHE A 99 -6.83 7.37 0.96
N ASN A 100 -7.19 8.07 -0.12
CA ASN A 100 -6.98 9.52 -0.27
C ASN A 100 -5.54 9.93 0.07
N PHE A 101 -4.58 9.10 -0.37
CA PHE A 101 -3.17 9.27 -0.06
C PHE A 101 -2.38 9.48 -1.35
N ASP A 102 -1.90 10.70 -1.54
CA ASP A 102 -1.02 11.03 -2.66
C ASP A 102 0.42 10.67 -2.30
N TYR A 103 0.99 9.75 -3.07
CA TYR A 103 2.30 9.20 -2.79
C TYR A 103 3.22 9.25 -4.02
N LEU A 104 4.37 9.88 -3.83
CA LEU A 104 5.47 9.90 -4.78
C LEU A 104 6.75 9.48 -4.05
N LEU A 105 7.53 8.57 -4.67
CA LEU A 105 8.88 8.28 -4.20
C LEU A 105 9.83 9.34 -4.72
N GLU A 106 10.33 10.21 -3.84
CA GLU A 106 11.07 11.42 -4.22
C GLU A 106 12.57 11.21 -4.48
N CYS A 107 13.08 9.98 -4.42
CA CYS A 107 14.49 9.69 -4.75
C CYS A 107 14.88 10.08 -6.18
N TYR A 108 13.90 10.20 -7.08
CA TYR A 108 14.09 10.66 -8.46
C TYR A 108 13.84 12.17 -8.65
N VAL A 109 13.43 12.86 -7.57
CA VAL A 109 13.16 14.30 -7.58
C VAL A 109 14.43 15.04 -7.13
N PRO A 110 14.82 16.17 -7.79
CA PRO A 110 15.91 17.02 -7.32
C PRO A 110 15.74 17.42 -5.85
N ALA A 111 16.83 17.51 -5.09
CA ALA A 111 16.79 17.67 -3.64
C ALA A 111 16.01 18.91 -3.18
N ASP A 112 16.14 20.02 -3.91
CA ASP A 112 15.47 21.30 -3.69
C ASP A 112 13.94 21.28 -3.93
N LYS A 113 13.44 20.22 -4.60
CA LYS A 113 12.02 20.06 -4.95
C LYS A 113 11.33 18.96 -4.13
N ARG A 114 12.06 18.27 -3.26
CA ARG A 114 11.49 17.22 -2.41
C ARG A 114 10.65 17.84 -1.30
N GLN A 115 9.47 17.27 -1.07
CA GLN A 115 8.53 17.72 -0.04
C GLN A 115 8.70 16.94 1.25
N PHE A 116 8.99 15.65 1.16
CA PHE A 116 8.94 14.72 2.29
C PHE A 116 10.29 14.10 2.64
N GLY A 117 11.21 13.98 1.67
CA GLY A 117 12.52 13.38 1.90
C GLY A 117 13.02 12.57 0.70
N TYR A 118 14.13 11.88 0.88
CA TYR A 118 14.74 11.13 -0.22
C TYR A 118 14.04 9.80 -0.50
N PHE A 119 13.77 9.02 0.56
CA PHE A 119 13.20 7.68 0.44
C PHE A 119 12.09 7.49 1.47
N CYS A 120 11.06 8.35 1.37
CA CYS A 120 9.92 8.33 2.28
C CYS A 120 9.08 7.06 2.10
N LEU A 121 8.89 6.34 3.19
CA LEU A 121 8.10 5.12 3.29
C LEU A 121 6.74 5.42 3.90
N PRO A 122 5.62 5.05 3.26
CA PRO A 122 4.30 5.23 3.86
C PRO A 122 4.10 4.37 5.10
N VAL A 123 3.33 4.89 6.05
CA VAL A 123 2.97 4.20 7.29
C VAL A 123 1.47 3.95 7.31
N MET A 124 1.09 2.68 7.40
CA MET A 124 -0.29 2.25 7.58
C MET A 124 -0.60 2.04 9.06
N TRP A 125 -1.74 2.55 9.50
CA TRP A 125 -2.27 2.32 10.83
C TRP A 125 -3.80 2.41 10.81
N ASP A 126 -4.49 1.52 11.54
CA ASP A 126 -5.95 1.47 11.64
C ASP A 126 -6.65 1.48 10.26
N GLY A 127 -6.08 0.74 9.29
CA GLY A 127 -6.61 0.63 7.92
C GLY A 127 -6.44 1.88 7.05
N LYS A 128 -5.62 2.84 7.46
CA LYS A 128 -5.35 4.10 6.74
C LYS A 128 -3.87 4.32 6.54
N LEU A 129 -3.50 5.02 5.48
CA LEU A 129 -2.17 5.57 5.31
C LEU A 129 -2.14 6.92 6.07
N VAL A 130 -1.44 6.95 7.20
CA VAL A 130 -1.55 8.05 8.17
C VAL A 130 -0.27 8.86 8.34
N ALA A 131 0.83 8.39 7.77
CA ALA A 131 2.10 9.07 7.83
C ALA A 131 3.05 8.60 6.72
N ARG A 132 4.18 9.28 6.62
CA ARG A 132 5.33 8.87 5.82
C ARG A 132 6.60 9.18 6.57
N VAL A 133 7.58 8.29 6.49
CA VAL A 133 8.85 8.41 7.21
C VAL A 133 10.03 8.23 6.25
N ASP A 134 10.97 9.17 6.26
CA ASP A 134 12.25 9.05 5.56
C ASP A 134 13.28 8.45 6.50
N CYS A 135 13.77 7.25 6.18
CA CYS A 135 14.67 6.50 7.05
C CYS A 135 16.04 6.29 6.39
N LYS A 136 17.07 6.35 7.22
CA LYS A 136 18.46 6.05 6.82
C LYS A 136 19.15 5.23 7.90
N VAL A 137 19.90 4.20 7.49
CA VAL A 137 20.77 3.43 8.40
C VAL A 137 22.07 4.19 8.60
N ASP A 138 22.40 4.46 9.84
CA ASP A 138 23.72 4.93 10.28
C ASP A 138 24.53 3.73 10.79
N LYS A 139 25.35 3.20 9.91
CA LYS A 139 26.14 1.98 10.19
C LYS A 139 27.13 2.15 11.36
N PRO A 140 27.87 3.28 11.50
CA PRO A 140 28.81 3.46 12.60
C PRO A 140 28.18 3.36 13.98
N THR A 141 26.93 3.81 14.12
CA THR A 141 26.19 3.82 15.41
C THR A 141 25.14 2.72 15.51
N SER A 142 25.04 1.82 14.52
CA SER A 142 23.98 0.80 14.43
C SER A 142 22.57 1.38 14.67
N THR A 143 22.31 2.57 14.14
CA THR A 143 21.06 3.33 14.40
C THR A 143 20.25 3.50 13.14
N LEU A 144 18.96 3.16 13.18
CA LEU A 144 17.99 3.58 12.18
C LEU A 144 17.56 5.03 12.47
N GLN A 145 17.97 5.95 11.61
CA GLN A 145 17.58 7.34 11.72
C GLN A 145 16.30 7.57 10.92
N ALA A 146 15.19 7.87 11.60
CA ALA A 146 13.99 8.45 10.99
C ALA A 146 14.24 9.97 10.84
N LEU A 147 14.75 10.37 9.69
CA LEU A 147 15.20 11.73 9.40
C LEU A 147 14.04 12.72 9.45
N SER A 148 12.90 12.29 8.92
CA SER A 148 11.69 13.10 8.79
C SER A 148 10.46 12.20 8.89
N LEU A 149 9.55 12.49 9.80
CA LEU A 149 8.24 11.87 9.96
C LEU A 149 7.16 12.91 9.65
N HIS A 150 6.39 12.69 8.59
CA HIS A 150 5.25 13.51 8.21
C HIS A 150 3.96 12.80 8.57
N ILE A 151 3.16 13.39 9.44
CA ILE A 151 1.87 12.85 9.89
C ILE A 151 0.76 13.50 9.07
N GLU A 152 -0.16 12.68 8.51
CA GLU A 152 -1.30 13.20 7.75
C GLU A 152 -2.24 14.02 8.68
N PRO A 153 -2.71 15.19 8.24
CA PRO A 153 -3.55 16.08 9.06
C PRO A 153 -4.87 15.45 9.52
N THR A 154 -5.31 14.39 8.82
CA THR A 154 -6.56 13.66 9.12
C THR A 154 -6.43 12.71 10.31
N LEU A 155 -5.23 12.46 10.81
CA LEU A 155 -4.99 11.57 11.95
C LEU A 155 -5.48 12.20 13.25
N ARG A 156 -6.45 11.57 13.93
CA ARG A 156 -7.05 12.08 15.17
C ARG A 156 -6.46 11.49 16.44
N LYS A 157 -6.14 10.19 16.45
CA LYS A 157 -5.64 9.47 17.64
C LYS A 157 -4.11 9.42 17.62
N ARG A 158 -3.48 10.56 17.82
CA ARG A 158 -2.02 10.72 17.67
C ARG A 158 -1.23 9.91 18.69
N ASP A 159 -1.65 9.88 19.95
CA ASP A 159 -0.92 9.17 21.01
C ASP A 159 -0.92 7.65 20.79
N ASP A 160 -2.09 7.08 20.42
CA ASP A 160 -2.21 5.65 20.08
C ASP A 160 -1.33 5.31 18.87
N PHE A 161 -1.32 6.18 17.86
CA PHE A 161 -0.47 6.01 16.68
C PHE A 161 1.01 6.10 17.02
N HIS A 162 1.44 7.08 17.84
CA HIS A 162 2.84 7.22 18.24
C HIS A 162 3.36 5.95 18.92
N SER A 163 2.59 5.40 19.87
CA SER A 163 2.96 4.15 20.54
C SER A 163 3.09 2.98 19.57
N ALA A 164 2.17 2.85 18.60
CA ALA A 164 2.23 1.82 17.57
C ALA A 164 3.40 2.03 16.59
N LEU A 165 3.72 3.29 16.26
CA LEU A 165 4.83 3.64 15.38
C LEU A 165 6.19 3.37 16.02
N GLU A 166 6.36 3.67 17.30
CA GLU A 166 7.61 3.39 18.03
C GLU A 166 7.92 1.89 18.02
N GLN A 167 6.90 1.05 18.23
CA GLN A 167 7.07 -0.39 18.13
C GLN A 167 7.47 -0.81 16.70
N GLU A 168 6.81 -0.29 15.68
CA GLU A 168 7.13 -0.60 14.28
C GLU A 168 8.53 -0.10 13.91
N LEU A 169 8.96 1.08 14.36
CA LEU A 169 10.32 1.59 14.12
C LEU A 169 11.38 0.72 14.80
N SER A 170 11.08 0.18 15.98
CA SER A 170 11.97 -0.79 16.64
C SER A 170 12.10 -2.08 15.83
N GLU A 171 10.96 -2.65 15.35
CA GLU A 171 10.96 -3.83 14.50
C GLU A 171 11.68 -3.56 13.16
N PHE A 172 11.46 -2.37 12.58
CA PHE A 172 12.10 -1.96 11.33
C PHE A 172 13.61 -1.71 11.49
N ALA A 173 14.06 -1.20 12.65
CA ALA A 173 15.45 -1.07 12.98
C ALA A 173 16.13 -2.47 13.04
N GLN A 174 15.52 -3.41 13.74
CA GLN A 174 16.02 -4.80 13.81
C GLN A 174 16.08 -5.46 12.42
N PHE A 175 15.04 -5.27 11.59
CA PHE A 175 15.05 -5.76 10.21
C PHE A 175 16.22 -5.20 9.39
N ASN A 176 16.61 -3.95 9.64
CA ASN A 176 17.76 -3.29 9.00
C ASN A 176 19.08 -3.52 9.74
N GLN A 177 19.15 -4.48 10.68
CA GLN A 177 20.35 -4.82 11.47
C GLN A 177 20.85 -3.64 12.31
N CYS A 178 19.94 -2.79 12.80
CA CYS A 178 20.21 -1.72 13.73
C CYS A 178 19.77 -2.11 15.14
N GLU A 179 20.53 -1.65 16.16
CA GLU A 179 20.24 -1.91 17.58
C GLU A 179 19.18 -0.96 18.13
N GLN A 180 19.05 0.23 17.54
CA GLN A 180 18.16 1.29 18.00
C GLN A 180 17.64 2.13 16.84
N PHE A 181 16.61 2.93 17.13
CA PHE A 181 16.15 3.97 16.19
C PHE A 181 16.15 5.35 16.87
N LYS A 182 16.15 6.39 16.05
CA LYS A 182 16.02 7.79 16.50
C LYS A 182 15.18 8.58 15.52
N ILE A 183 14.15 9.26 16.02
CA ILE A 183 13.36 10.24 15.23
C ILE A 183 14.04 11.60 15.35
N GLN A 184 14.36 12.24 14.23
CA GLN A 184 15.03 13.54 14.21
C GLN A 184 14.04 14.70 14.10
N GLN A 185 13.07 14.60 13.18
CA GLN A 185 12.07 15.64 12.94
C GLN A 185 10.68 15.04 12.77
N ILE A 186 9.69 15.74 13.33
CA ILE A 186 8.26 15.41 13.20
C ILE A 186 7.54 16.61 12.61
N HIS A 187 6.83 16.38 11.51
CA HIS A 187 5.96 17.36 10.86
C HIS A 187 4.50 16.88 11.01
N ALA A 188 3.65 17.72 11.61
CA ALA A 188 2.27 17.34 11.98
C ALA A 188 1.26 18.38 11.52
#